data_857a43bffc7b3964715043cf8d3fbaea
#
_entry.id   857a43bffc7b3964715043cf8d3fbaea
#
_cell.length_a   1.000
_cell.length_b   1.000
_cell.length_c   1.000
_cell.angle_alpha   90.00
_cell.angle_beta   90.00
_cell.angle_gamma   90.00
#
_symmetry.space_group_name_H-M   'P 1'
#
loop_
_entity.id
_entity.type
_entity.pdbx_description
1 polymer ?
#
loop_
_entity_poly.entity_id
_entity_poly.type
_entity_poly.pdbx_seq_one_letter_code
_entity_poly.pdbx_strand_id
1 'polypeptide(L)'
;RAIVFHAADGMDELSIASPSFVIEIDGRRKEYELDPTELGLGKAPVESMRGGGPEENARLAREVLDGAKGPRRDVVLLNASAALRAAGLARDWKEGLGLAAKAIDSGQAGEVLVRWARISQE
;
A
#
# COMPACT_ATOMS: atom_id res chain seq x y z
N ARG A 1 -18.79 -0.89 2.35
CA ARG A 1 -17.62 -0.05 2.69
C ARG A 1 -16.86 0.29 1.43
N ALA A 2 -16.31 1.50 1.36
CA ALA A 2 -15.43 1.92 0.28
C ALA A 2 -14.46 2.99 0.79
N ILE A 3 -13.27 3.02 0.22
CA ILE A 3 -12.32 4.10 0.41
C ILE A 3 -11.91 4.54 -0.99
N VAL A 4 -12.19 5.80 -1.32
CA VAL A 4 -11.82 6.44 -2.58
C VAL A 4 -10.76 7.49 -2.26
N PHE A 5 -9.70 7.54 -3.02
CA PHE A 5 -8.62 8.47 -2.74
C PHE A 5 -7.95 8.98 -4.02
N HIS A 6 -7.24 10.07 -3.87
CA HIS A 6 -6.44 10.72 -4.90
C HIS A 6 -5.27 11.44 -4.24
N ALA A 7 -4.07 11.17 -4.68
CA ALA A 7 -2.88 11.82 -4.15
C ALA A 7 -2.67 13.21 -4.75
N ALA A 8 -2.20 14.17 -3.95
CA ALA A 8 -1.99 15.55 -4.39
C ALA A 8 -0.88 15.68 -5.45
N ASP A 9 0.04 14.71 -5.53
CA ASP A 9 1.11 14.65 -6.55
C ASP A 9 0.65 14.03 -7.88
N GLY A 10 -0.62 13.61 -7.98
CA GLY A 10 -1.20 13.03 -9.18
C GLY A 10 -1.03 11.53 -9.32
N MET A 11 -0.47 10.85 -8.30
CA MET A 11 -0.44 9.39 -8.28
C MET A 11 -1.87 8.85 -8.16
N ASP A 12 -2.19 7.79 -8.88
CA ASP A 12 -3.49 7.10 -8.87
C ASP A 12 -3.70 6.21 -7.63
N GLU A 13 -2.67 6.09 -6.79
CA GLU A 13 -2.67 5.40 -5.50
C GLU A 13 -2.43 6.39 -4.35
N LEU A 14 -2.51 5.91 -3.10
CA LEU A 14 -2.04 6.68 -1.96
C LEU A 14 -0.53 6.86 -2.05
N SER A 15 -0.08 8.10 -1.95
CA SER A 15 1.34 8.47 -2.05
C SER A 15 1.99 8.64 -0.67
N ILE A 16 3.30 8.39 -0.60
CA ILE A 16 4.15 8.81 0.53
C ILE A 16 4.93 10.10 0.23
N ALA A 17 4.86 10.60 -1.01
CA ALA A 17 5.51 11.84 -1.41
C ALA A 17 4.66 13.08 -1.07
N SER A 18 3.33 12.91 -1.02
CA SER A 18 2.36 13.98 -0.75
C SER A 18 1.18 13.47 0.07
N PRO A 19 0.40 14.38 0.69
CA PRO A 19 -0.92 14.02 1.22
C PRO A 19 -1.86 13.52 0.14
N SER A 20 -2.89 12.77 0.55
CA SER A 20 -3.95 12.28 -0.31
C SER A 20 -5.31 12.73 0.20
N PHE A 21 -6.19 13.15 -0.69
CA PHE A 21 -7.59 13.36 -0.36
C PHE A 21 -8.31 12.02 -0.30
N VAL A 22 -9.05 11.78 0.79
CA VAL A 22 -9.71 10.50 1.04
C VAL A 22 -11.20 10.71 1.27
N ILE A 23 -12.02 9.92 0.60
CA ILE A 23 -13.46 9.76 0.88
C ILE A 23 -13.65 8.33 1.41
N GLU A 24 -14.09 8.21 2.63
CA GLU A 24 -14.41 6.95 3.28
C GLU A 24 -15.91 6.79 3.46
N ILE A 25 -16.45 5.64 3.07
CA ILE A 25 -17.85 5.28 3.18
C ILE A 25 -17.97 4.02 4.02
N ASP A 26 -18.47 4.17 5.23
CA ASP A 26 -18.82 3.07 6.15
C ASP A 26 -20.10 3.45 6.93
N GLY A 27 -21.24 3.29 6.27
CA GLY A 27 -22.53 3.77 6.76
C GLY A 27 -22.69 5.30 6.74
N ARG A 28 -21.59 6.03 6.83
CA ARG A 28 -21.49 7.50 6.70
C ARG A 28 -20.37 7.86 5.76
N ARG A 29 -20.51 8.98 5.04
CA ARG A 29 -19.46 9.58 4.25
C ARG A 29 -18.60 10.47 5.13
N LYS A 30 -17.27 10.27 5.07
CA LYS A 30 -16.26 11.13 5.66
C LYS A 30 -15.28 11.56 4.58
N GLU A 31 -14.85 12.80 4.63
CA GLU A 31 -13.83 13.35 3.73
C GLU A 31 -12.72 13.96 4.56
N TYR A 32 -11.48 13.67 4.22
CA TYR A 32 -10.33 14.19 4.94
C TYR A 32 -9.07 14.10 4.09
N GLU A 33 -8.06 14.84 4.48
CA GLU A 33 -6.71 14.72 3.95
C GLU A 33 -5.92 13.73 4.82
N LEU A 34 -5.20 12.83 4.19
CA LEU A 34 -4.33 11.86 4.83
C LEU A 34 -2.88 12.22 4.54
N ASP A 35 -2.15 12.71 5.54
CA ASP A 35 -0.70 12.90 5.45
C ASP A 35 -0.01 11.61 5.92
N PRO A 36 0.79 10.93 5.07
CA PRO A 36 1.48 9.70 5.45
C PRO A 36 2.45 9.89 6.63
N THR A 37 2.96 11.09 6.86
CA THR A 37 3.87 11.38 7.98
C THR A 37 3.17 11.25 9.34
N GLU A 38 1.87 11.53 9.43
CA GLU A 38 1.08 11.35 10.65
C GLU A 38 0.92 9.87 11.04
N LEU A 39 1.15 8.99 10.08
CA LEU A 39 1.14 7.54 10.28
C LEU A 39 2.53 6.99 10.62
N GLY A 40 3.56 7.83 10.66
CA GLY A 40 4.95 7.45 10.90
C GLY A 40 5.70 6.97 9.66
N LEU A 41 5.15 7.19 8.46
CA LEU A 41 5.83 6.89 7.20
C LEU A 41 6.72 8.08 6.81
N GLY A 42 7.93 7.77 6.34
CA GLY A 42 8.86 8.81 5.87
C GLY A 42 8.44 9.36 4.51
N LYS A 43 8.58 10.70 4.33
CA LYS A 43 8.46 11.29 2.99
C LYS A 43 9.59 10.81 2.09
N ALA A 44 9.25 10.46 0.85
CA ALA A 44 10.21 10.14 -0.19
C ALA A 44 9.73 10.70 -1.54
N PRO A 45 10.63 11.12 -2.43
CA PRO A 45 10.23 11.63 -3.74
C PRO A 45 9.59 10.53 -4.58
N VAL A 46 8.65 10.90 -5.46
CA VAL A 46 7.93 9.97 -6.35
C VAL A 46 8.89 9.09 -7.15
N GLU A 47 10.04 9.63 -7.55
CA GLU A 47 11.08 8.92 -8.28
C GLU A 47 11.61 7.67 -7.56
N SER A 48 11.60 7.67 -6.23
CA SER A 48 12.04 6.52 -5.41
C SER A 48 11.11 5.31 -5.52
N MET A 49 9.88 5.53 -5.98
CA MET A 49 8.85 4.50 -6.19
C MET A 49 8.74 4.09 -7.66
N ARG A 50 9.44 4.78 -8.56
CA ARG A 50 9.39 4.50 -9.99
C ARG A 50 9.84 3.08 -10.28
N GLY A 51 9.09 2.40 -11.12
CA GLY A 51 9.44 1.11 -11.71
C GLY A 51 10.15 1.25 -13.03
N GLY A 52 10.29 0.12 -13.73
CA GLY A 52 10.88 -0.01 -15.05
C GLY A 52 10.10 -0.98 -15.92
N GLY A 53 10.79 -1.80 -16.71
CA GLY A 53 10.18 -2.88 -17.48
C GLY A 53 9.67 -4.03 -16.60
N PRO A 54 8.98 -5.02 -17.20
CA PRO A 54 8.35 -6.12 -16.45
C PRO A 54 9.31 -6.89 -15.53
N GLU A 55 10.51 -7.18 -16.00
CA GLU A 55 11.52 -7.92 -15.22
C GLU A 55 11.99 -7.12 -14.01
N GLU A 56 12.25 -5.82 -14.21
CA GLU A 56 12.64 -4.90 -13.15
C GLU A 56 11.52 -4.78 -12.10
N ASN A 57 10.27 -4.59 -12.54
CA ASN A 57 9.12 -4.50 -11.64
C ASN A 57 8.90 -5.79 -10.87
N ALA A 58 9.08 -6.96 -11.49
CA ALA A 58 9.01 -8.25 -10.81
C ALA A 58 10.10 -8.41 -9.75
N ARG A 59 11.32 -7.92 -10.01
CA ARG A 59 12.41 -7.90 -9.03
C ARG A 59 12.07 -7.00 -7.85
N LEU A 60 11.65 -5.77 -8.12
CA LEU A 60 11.26 -4.79 -7.09
C LEU A 60 10.10 -5.29 -6.21
N ALA A 61 9.10 -5.92 -6.81
CA ALA A 61 7.99 -6.52 -6.07
C ALA A 61 8.47 -7.63 -5.12
N ARG A 62 9.35 -8.52 -5.59
CA ARG A 62 9.92 -9.57 -4.75
C ARG A 62 10.74 -8.99 -3.60
N GLU A 63 11.58 -8.00 -3.85
CA GLU A 63 12.38 -7.34 -2.80
C GLU A 63 11.48 -6.80 -1.67
N VAL A 64 10.36 -6.15 -2.01
CA VAL A 64 9.40 -5.67 -1.01
C VAL A 64 8.78 -6.83 -0.24
N LEU A 65 8.36 -7.90 -0.94
CA LEU A 65 7.73 -9.07 -0.31
C LEU A 65 8.72 -9.91 0.50
N ASP A 66 10.02 -9.84 0.19
CA ASP A 66 11.11 -10.45 0.97
C ASP A 66 11.50 -9.59 2.19
N GLY A 67 10.80 -8.47 2.41
CA GLY A 67 10.94 -7.65 3.61
C GLY A 67 11.88 -6.46 3.48
N ALA A 68 12.36 -6.11 2.29
CA ALA A 68 13.18 -4.91 2.07
C ALA A 68 12.46 -3.67 2.61
N LYS A 69 13.19 -2.81 3.32
CA LYS A 69 12.67 -1.55 3.88
C LYS A 69 12.86 -0.42 2.89
N GLY A 70 12.12 0.67 3.10
CA GLY A 70 12.23 1.90 2.32
C GLY A 70 10.95 2.30 1.60
N PRO A 71 11.03 3.33 0.75
CA PRO A 71 9.84 3.97 0.16
C PRO A 71 8.89 3.03 -0.58
N ARG A 72 9.40 2.06 -1.33
CA ARG A 72 8.56 1.09 -2.05
C ARG A 72 7.74 0.22 -1.09
N ARG A 73 8.33 -0.19 0.02
CA ARG A 73 7.59 -0.91 1.06
C ARG A 73 6.54 -0.01 1.69
N ASP A 74 6.90 1.22 2.03
CA ASP A 74 6.02 2.15 2.73
C ASP A 74 4.76 2.47 1.92
N VAL A 75 4.88 2.71 0.60
CA VAL A 75 3.72 2.93 -0.26
C VAL A 75 2.87 1.67 -0.39
N VAL A 76 3.46 0.48 -0.45
CA VAL A 76 2.72 -0.80 -0.46
C VAL A 76 1.95 -1.00 0.84
N LEU A 77 2.57 -0.74 1.99
CA LEU A 77 1.90 -0.84 3.29
C LEU A 77 0.73 0.13 3.40
N LEU A 78 0.89 1.38 2.93
CA LEU A 78 -0.14 2.40 2.98
C LEU A 78 -1.37 1.99 2.13
N ASN A 79 -1.16 1.54 0.91
CA ASN A 79 -2.24 1.10 0.03
C ASN A 79 -2.89 -0.21 0.51
N ALA A 80 -2.11 -1.15 1.03
CA ALA A 80 -2.65 -2.36 1.67
C ALA A 80 -3.48 -2.03 2.91
N SER A 81 -3.09 -1.00 3.70
CA SER A 81 -3.90 -0.52 4.84
C SER A 81 -5.27 -0.03 4.38
N ALA A 82 -5.36 0.69 3.26
CA ALA A 82 -6.65 1.10 2.69
C ALA A 82 -7.53 -0.11 2.35
N ALA A 83 -6.96 -1.12 1.69
CA ALA A 83 -7.67 -2.34 1.33
C ALA A 83 -8.16 -3.11 2.57
N LEU A 84 -7.32 -3.26 3.59
CA LEU A 84 -7.68 -3.92 4.86
C LEU A 84 -8.79 -3.17 5.60
N ARG A 85 -8.77 -1.84 5.59
CA ARG A 85 -9.85 -1.01 6.17
C ARG A 85 -11.15 -1.14 5.39
N ALA A 86 -11.11 -1.07 4.07
CA ALA A 86 -12.30 -1.27 3.23
C ALA A 86 -12.92 -2.66 3.44
N ALA A 87 -12.10 -3.68 3.63
CA ALA A 87 -12.52 -5.03 3.96
C ALA A 87 -13.04 -5.19 5.41
N GLY A 88 -12.87 -4.18 6.28
CA GLY A 88 -13.27 -4.25 7.69
C GLY A 88 -12.32 -5.08 8.56
N LEU A 89 -11.11 -5.35 8.07
CA LEU A 89 -10.08 -6.11 8.78
C LEU A 89 -9.17 -5.22 9.65
N ALA A 90 -9.19 -3.92 9.41
CA ALA A 90 -8.48 -2.94 10.22
C ALA A 90 -9.42 -1.80 10.62
N ARG A 91 -9.33 -1.34 11.88
CA ARG A 91 -10.16 -0.26 12.45
C ARG A 91 -9.67 1.11 12.00
N ASP A 92 -8.36 1.27 11.88
CA ASP A 92 -7.71 2.52 11.53
C ASP A 92 -6.48 2.27 10.62
N TRP A 93 -5.86 3.35 10.16
CA TRP A 93 -4.72 3.30 9.26
C TRP A 93 -3.50 2.62 9.88
N LYS A 94 -3.22 2.88 11.17
CA LYS A 94 -2.05 2.33 11.86
C LYS A 94 -2.19 0.81 12.07
N GLU A 95 -3.37 0.35 12.42
CA GLU A 95 -3.64 -1.09 12.51
C GLU A 95 -3.49 -1.75 11.14
N GLY A 96 -4.02 -1.12 10.09
CA GLY A 96 -3.86 -1.62 8.71
C GLY A 96 -2.40 -1.70 8.26
N LEU A 97 -1.59 -0.68 8.57
CA LEU A 97 -0.14 -0.71 8.32
C LEU A 97 0.55 -1.88 9.05
N GLY A 98 0.20 -2.09 10.33
CA GLY A 98 0.76 -3.18 11.12
C GLY A 98 0.40 -4.56 10.57
N LEU A 99 -0.85 -4.76 10.14
CA LEU A 99 -1.30 -6.02 9.54
C LEU A 99 -0.62 -6.27 8.18
N ALA A 100 -0.50 -5.24 7.35
CA ALA A 100 0.22 -5.32 6.07
C ALA A 100 1.70 -5.65 6.27
N ALA A 101 2.35 -5.00 7.22
CA ALA A 101 3.75 -5.28 7.57
C ALA A 101 3.92 -6.73 8.04
N LYS A 102 3.04 -7.22 8.90
CA LYS A 102 3.05 -8.60 9.38
C LYS A 102 2.90 -9.61 8.24
N ALA A 103 2.01 -9.34 7.27
CA ALA A 103 1.81 -10.24 6.12
C ALA A 103 3.07 -10.36 5.25
N ILE A 104 3.82 -9.26 5.08
CA ILE A 104 5.10 -9.26 4.37
C ILE A 104 6.17 -9.98 5.22
N ASP A 105 6.36 -9.55 6.46
CA ASP A 105 7.46 -10.02 7.32
C ASP A 105 7.32 -11.49 7.72
N SER A 106 6.10 -12.07 7.66
CA SER A 106 5.87 -13.51 7.86
C SER A 106 6.04 -14.35 6.59
N GLY A 107 6.26 -13.72 5.42
CA GLY A 107 6.35 -14.41 4.13
C GLY A 107 5.00 -14.74 3.48
N GLN A 108 3.88 -14.57 4.18
CA GLN A 108 2.53 -14.92 3.65
C GLN A 108 2.19 -14.17 2.36
N ALA A 109 2.56 -12.89 2.26
CA ALA A 109 2.33 -12.11 1.04
C ALA A 109 3.14 -12.64 -0.16
N GLY A 110 4.38 -13.07 0.07
CA GLY A 110 5.22 -13.72 -0.96
C GLY A 110 4.63 -15.04 -1.44
N GLU A 111 4.12 -15.88 -0.53
CA GLU A 111 3.44 -17.13 -0.89
C GLU A 111 2.22 -16.90 -1.78
N VAL A 112 1.46 -15.84 -1.52
CA VAL A 112 0.31 -15.47 -2.37
C VAL A 112 0.76 -15.12 -3.79
N LEU A 113 1.85 -14.36 -3.94
CA LEU A 113 2.39 -14.04 -5.27
C LEU A 113 2.79 -15.29 -6.04
N VAL A 114 3.50 -16.23 -5.40
CA VAL A 114 3.91 -17.49 -6.03
C VAL A 114 2.70 -18.31 -6.48
N ARG A 115 1.68 -18.42 -5.63
CA ARG A 115 0.45 -19.14 -5.95
C ARG A 115 -0.31 -18.47 -7.09
N TRP A 116 -0.42 -17.14 -7.06
CA TRP A 116 -1.09 -16.37 -8.11
C TRP A 116 -0.38 -16.53 -9.46
N ALA A 117 0.93 -16.39 -9.51
CA ALA A 117 1.72 -16.58 -10.73
C ALA A 117 1.48 -17.99 -11.34
N ARG A 118 1.40 -19.04 -10.51
CA ARG A 118 1.12 -20.40 -10.97
C ARG A 118 -0.29 -20.52 -11.59
N ILE A 119 -1.31 -20.02 -10.89
CA ILE A 119 -2.71 -20.14 -11.35
C ILE A 119 -2.93 -19.31 -12.64
N SER A 120 -2.24 -18.20 -12.80
CA SER A 120 -2.40 -17.35 -14.00
C SER A 120 -1.83 -17.96 -15.29
N GLN A 121 -1.14 -19.09 -15.19
CA GLN A 121 -0.56 -19.82 -16.33
C GLN A 121 -1.34 -21.10 -16.68
N GLU A 122 -2.35 -21.43 -15.90
CA GLU A 122 -3.29 -22.54 -16.14
C GLU A 122 -4.44 -22.08 -17.06
#